data_1db07b6fa5eea7002cde28fd73996737
#
_entry.id   1db07b6fa5eea7002cde28fd73996737
#
_cell.length_a   1.000
_cell.length_b   1.000
_cell.length_c   1.000
_cell.angle_alpha   90.00
_cell.angle_beta   90.00
_cell.angle_gamma   90.00
#
_symmetry.space_group_name_H-M   'P 1'
#
loop_
_entity.id
_entity.type
_entity.pdbx_description
1 polymer ?
#
loop_
_entity_poly.entity_id
_entity_poly.type
_entity_poly.pdbx_seq_one_letter_code
_entity_poly.pdbx_strand_id
1 'polypeptide(L)'
;ISEELKGGKIVSEKAGDIYGTTKLVLSNGVTVYVKPTDFKADQIVMKGVSFGGTSIFPNEEIINIAQLNGVALVGGIGNFSKVDLGKALAGKRANVAAGIGNTTETVSGSCVPKDFETMMQLTYLTFTSPRKDNEAFESYKNRLKAELQNADANPMTAFSDTITSVLYGHHPRAIRMKEYMVDQINYDRILEMYKDRYKDASDFTFYLVGNVDLATMKPLIAKYLGSLPSINRKETFKDNHMDIRKGQIKNVFAKAQETPMATIMFLYSGSCKYDLRNNVLLSFLDQALDLVYTAEIREKEGGTYGVSCNGSLGKYPKEELVLQIVFQTDPAKKDHLSAIVVEQLHKMAKEGPSAEHMQKIREYMLKKYKDAQKENGYWLNNMDEYFYTGIDNTKDYEKLVNSITAKEVQDFLAKLLKQNNEIQVIMTVPEENK
;
A
#
# COMPACT_ATOMS: atom_id res chain seq x y z
N ILE A 1 -28.47 -8.85 7.34
CA ILE A 1 -28.26 -10.31 7.51
C ILE A 1 -29.65 -10.93 7.61
N SER A 2 -29.95 -11.86 6.71
CA SER A 2 -31.29 -12.47 6.58
C SER A 2 -31.49 -13.69 7.45
N GLU A 3 -30.41 -14.26 7.99
CA GLU A 3 -30.44 -15.46 8.82
C GLU A 3 -29.87 -15.17 10.21
N GLU A 4 -30.38 -15.88 11.21
CA GLU A 4 -29.81 -15.80 12.55
C GLU A 4 -28.44 -16.46 12.57
N LEU A 5 -27.43 -15.70 13.02
CA LEU A 5 -26.06 -16.22 13.12
C LEU A 5 -25.95 -17.14 14.34
N LYS A 6 -25.32 -18.30 14.13
CA LYS A 6 -25.04 -19.23 15.24
C LYS A 6 -24.13 -18.63 16.30
N GLY A 7 -23.31 -17.66 15.91
CA GLY A 7 -22.30 -17.06 16.78
C GLY A 7 -21.15 -18.01 17.07
N GLY A 8 -20.15 -17.46 17.71
CA GLY A 8 -19.01 -18.20 18.24
C GLY A 8 -18.84 -17.90 19.71
N LYS A 9 -17.80 -18.48 20.29
CA LYS A 9 -17.39 -18.24 21.69
C LYS A 9 -15.98 -17.67 21.71
N ILE A 10 -15.70 -16.85 22.72
CA ILE A 10 -14.33 -16.47 23.04
C ILE A 10 -13.74 -17.61 23.86
N VAL A 11 -12.77 -18.32 23.27
CA VAL A 11 -12.11 -19.47 23.90
C VAL A 11 -10.85 -19.11 24.65
N SER A 12 -10.29 -17.92 24.39
CA SER A 12 -9.13 -17.39 25.11
C SER A 12 -9.21 -15.87 25.15
N GLU A 13 -8.92 -15.31 26.33
CA GLU A 13 -8.78 -13.88 26.54
C GLU A 13 -7.58 -13.66 27.45
N LYS A 14 -6.58 -12.92 26.96
CA LYS A 14 -5.36 -12.61 27.70
C LYS A 14 -4.73 -11.30 27.23
N ALA A 15 -3.79 -10.78 27.99
CA ALA A 15 -2.98 -9.66 27.51
C ALA A 15 -2.27 -10.02 26.20
N GLY A 16 -2.33 -9.13 25.23
CA GLY A 16 -1.58 -9.26 23.98
C GLY A 16 -0.08 -9.06 24.20
N ASP A 17 0.69 -9.58 23.28
CA ASP A 17 2.16 -9.50 23.30
C ASP A 17 2.69 -8.15 22.81
N ILE A 18 1.84 -7.31 22.22
CA ILE A 18 2.21 -6.02 21.62
C ILE A 18 1.24 -4.90 22.01
N TYR A 19 1.74 -3.67 22.08
CA TYR A 19 1.01 -2.39 22.09
C TYR A 19 -0.08 -2.26 23.17
N GLY A 20 0.00 -2.98 24.27
CA GLY A 20 -1.00 -2.90 25.33
C GLY A 20 -2.38 -3.38 24.90
N THR A 21 -2.43 -4.40 24.08
CA THR A 21 -3.68 -4.98 23.55
C THR A 21 -4.23 -6.07 24.46
N THR A 22 -5.53 -6.38 24.28
CA THR A 22 -6.14 -7.62 24.73
C THR A 22 -6.30 -8.55 23.53
N LYS A 23 -5.81 -9.77 23.64
CA LYS A 23 -5.90 -10.80 22.62
C LYS A 23 -7.07 -11.72 22.88
N LEU A 24 -8.00 -11.79 21.93
CA LEU A 24 -9.12 -12.72 21.94
C LEU A 24 -8.89 -13.79 20.87
N VAL A 25 -9.14 -15.04 21.21
CA VAL A 25 -9.21 -16.14 20.24
C VAL A 25 -10.64 -16.66 20.24
N LEU A 26 -11.24 -16.75 19.06
CA LEU A 26 -12.61 -17.21 18.90
C LEU A 26 -12.66 -18.71 18.56
N SER A 27 -13.81 -19.33 18.79
CA SER A 27 -13.99 -20.78 18.58
C SER A 27 -13.78 -21.24 17.14
N ASN A 28 -13.93 -20.35 16.15
CA ASN A 28 -13.63 -20.61 14.75
C ASN A 28 -12.16 -20.37 14.36
N GLY A 29 -11.31 -20.03 15.33
CA GLY A 29 -9.88 -19.78 15.12
C GLY A 29 -9.50 -18.33 14.83
N VAL A 30 -10.46 -17.42 14.66
CA VAL A 30 -10.19 -16.00 14.48
C VAL A 30 -9.46 -15.44 15.69
N THR A 31 -8.40 -14.68 15.44
CA THR A 31 -7.68 -13.94 16.47
C THR A 31 -8.03 -12.45 16.37
N VAL A 32 -8.34 -11.83 17.51
CA VAL A 32 -8.67 -10.39 17.58
C VAL A 32 -7.79 -9.72 18.63
N TYR A 33 -7.06 -8.69 18.23
CA TYR A 33 -6.34 -7.80 19.13
C TYR A 33 -7.13 -6.52 19.31
N VAL A 34 -7.43 -6.16 20.55
CA VAL A 34 -8.19 -4.96 20.88
C VAL A 34 -7.32 -3.99 21.68
N LYS A 35 -7.22 -2.76 21.19
CA LYS A 35 -6.54 -1.66 21.89
C LYS A 35 -7.56 -0.54 22.16
N PRO A 36 -8.17 -0.50 23.37
CA PRO A 36 -8.96 0.64 23.77
C PRO A 36 -8.11 1.89 23.91
N THR A 37 -8.59 2.99 23.37
CA THR A 37 -7.96 4.31 23.47
C THR A 37 -9.00 5.39 23.78
N ASP A 38 -8.54 6.51 24.31
CA ASP A 38 -9.33 7.71 24.60
C ASP A 38 -9.02 8.89 23.69
N PHE A 39 -8.37 8.65 22.56
CA PHE A 39 -7.91 9.72 21.65
C PHE A 39 -9.06 10.47 20.99
N LYS A 40 -10.08 9.73 20.55
CA LYS A 40 -11.29 10.26 19.93
C LYS A 40 -12.52 9.48 20.41
N ALA A 41 -13.48 10.21 20.99
CA ALA A 41 -14.68 9.59 21.53
C ALA A 41 -15.56 8.91 20.47
N ASP A 42 -15.45 9.33 19.22
CA ASP A 42 -16.30 8.95 18.11
C ASP A 42 -15.59 8.07 17.06
N GLN A 43 -14.49 7.41 17.43
CA GLN A 43 -13.74 6.62 16.46
C GLN A 43 -13.35 5.24 16.98
N ILE A 44 -13.65 4.23 16.17
CA ILE A 44 -13.07 2.89 16.21
C ILE A 44 -12.58 2.57 14.80
N VAL A 45 -11.35 2.10 14.67
CA VAL A 45 -10.77 1.62 13.40
C VAL A 45 -10.47 0.14 13.48
N MET A 46 -10.65 -0.56 12.36
CA MET A 46 -10.52 -2.01 12.28
C MET A 46 -9.70 -2.41 11.05
N LYS A 47 -8.91 -3.46 11.20
CA LYS A 47 -8.31 -4.18 10.06
C LYS A 47 -8.28 -5.67 10.36
N GLY A 48 -8.72 -6.47 9.40
CA GLY A 48 -8.51 -7.91 9.36
C GLY A 48 -7.57 -8.24 8.21
N VAL A 49 -6.65 -9.18 8.41
CA VAL A 49 -5.63 -9.51 7.43
C VAL A 49 -5.25 -10.98 7.49
N SER A 50 -5.01 -11.58 6.33
CA SER A 50 -4.37 -12.89 6.20
C SER A 50 -3.43 -12.92 5.00
N PHE A 51 -2.46 -13.84 5.03
CA PHE A 51 -1.53 -14.05 3.91
C PHE A 51 -2.17 -14.87 2.79
N GLY A 52 -1.71 -14.61 1.57
CA GLY A 52 -2.13 -15.28 0.35
C GLY A 52 -2.20 -14.31 -0.81
N GLY A 53 -3.21 -13.47 -0.81
CA GLY A 53 -3.44 -12.46 -1.84
C GLY A 53 -3.63 -13.05 -3.23
N THR A 54 -3.40 -12.24 -4.24
CA THR A 54 -3.48 -12.68 -5.65
C THR A 54 -2.27 -13.49 -6.10
N SER A 55 -1.19 -13.50 -5.30
CA SER A 55 0.04 -14.23 -5.63
C SER A 55 -0.17 -15.71 -5.87
N ILE A 56 -1.20 -16.29 -5.24
CA ILE A 56 -1.49 -17.73 -5.34
C ILE A 56 -2.19 -18.13 -6.65
N PHE A 57 -2.76 -17.17 -7.38
CA PHE A 57 -3.41 -17.44 -8.65
C PHE A 57 -2.39 -17.48 -9.79
N PRO A 58 -2.61 -18.34 -10.82
CA PRO A 58 -1.67 -18.47 -11.91
C PRO A 58 -1.62 -17.20 -12.79
N ASN A 59 -0.50 -17.02 -13.50
CA ASN A 59 -0.28 -15.85 -14.35
C ASN A 59 -1.31 -15.68 -15.46
N GLU A 60 -1.90 -16.77 -15.93
CA GLU A 60 -2.95 -16.77 -16.96
C GLU A 60 -4.22 -16.03 -16.52
N GLU A 61 -4.39 -15.86 -15.21
CA GLU A 61 -5.52 -15.13 -14.62
C GLU A 61 -5.26 -13.62 -14.47
N ILE A 62 -4.20 -13.10 -15.07
CA ILE A 62 -3.73 -11.72 -14.77
C ILE A 62 -4.80 -10.66 -15.03
N ILE A 63 -5.65 -10.82 -16.04
CA ILE A 63 -6.72 -9.86 -16.32
C ILE A 63 -7.74 -9.85 -15.17
N ASN A 64 -8.16 -11.03 -14.71
CA ASN A 64 -9.05 -11.16 -13.55
C ASN A 64 -8.37 -10.68 -12.27
N ILE A 65 -7.09 -10.98 -12.06
CA ILE A 65 -6.30 -10.49 -10.93
C ILE A 65 -6.28 -8.95 -10.92
N ALA A 66 -6.02 -8.32 -12.07
CA ALA A 66 -5.96 -6.88 -12.18
C ALA A 66 -7.31 -6.18 -11.89
N GLN A 67 -8.42 -6.87 -12.15
CA GLN A 67 -9.76 -6.33 -11.98
C GLN A 67 -10.52 -6.87 -10.76
N LEU A 68 -9.87 -7.72 -9.97
CA LEU A 68 -10.49 -8.39 -8.83
C LEU A 68 -11.14 -7.41 -7.84
N ASN A 69 -10.39 -6.42 -7.40
CA ASN A 69 -10.88 -5.44 -6.42
C ASN A 69 -11.98 -4.51 -6.98
N GLY A 70 -11.95 -4.23 -8.28
CA GLY A 70 -12.97 -3.39 -8.92
C GLY A 70 -14.28 -4.12 -9.18
N VAL A 71 -14.22 -5.41 -9.46
CA VAL A 71 -15.37 -6.20 -9.93
C VAL A 71 -16.03 -7.02 -8.82
N ALA A 72 -15.26 -7.58 -7.89
CA ALA A 72 -15.80 -8.58 -6.94
C ALA A 72 -17.06 -8.12 -6.20
N LEU A 73 -17.08 -6.90 -5.69
CA LEU A 73 -18.21 -6.33 -4.95
C LEU A 73 -18.99 -5.29 -5.74
N VAL A 74 -18.87 -5.26 -7.05
CA VAL A 74 -19.57 -4.28 -7.89
C VAL A 74 -21.11 -4.40 -7.77
N GLY A 75 -21.61 -5.58 -7.53
CA GLY A 75 -23.03 -5.87 -7.30
C GLY A 75 -23.51 -5.60 -5.87
N GLY A 76 -22.63 -5.24 -4.96
CA GLY A 76 -22.96 -5.04 -3.55
C GLY A 76 -22.69 -6.27 -2.68
N ILE A 77 -23.29 -6.28 -1.49
CA ILE A 77 -23.15 -7.36 -0.50
C ILE A 77 -24.52 -7.77 0.05
N GLY A 78 -24.66 -9.04 0.45
CA GLY A 78 -25.93 -9.56 0.94
C GLY A 78 -27.02 -9.44 -0.12
N ASN A 79 -28.13 -8.85 0.26
CA ASN A 79 -29.26 -8.57 -0.64
C ASN A 79 -29.27 -7.12 -1.16
N PHE A 80 -28.21 -6.37 -0.90
CA PHE A 80 -28.14 -4.95 -1.23
C PHE A 80 -27.23 -4.69 -2.44
N SER A 81 -27.78 -3.95 -3.42
CA SER A 81 -26.92 -3.21 -4.36
C SER A 81 -26.13 -2.14 -3.59
N LYS A 82 -25.11 -1.55 -4.22
CA LYS A 82 -24.39 -0.43 -3.59
C LYS A 82 -25.30 0.74 -3.23
N VAL A 83 -26.26 1.05 -4.10
CA VAL A 83 -27.23 2.12 -3.86
C VAL A 83 -28.15 1.79 -2.70
N ASP A 84 -28.70 0.58 -2.65
CA ASP A 84 -29.61 0.14 -1.60
C ASP A 84 -28.87 0.03 -0.26
N LEU A 85 -27.61 -0.40 -0.26
CA LEU A 85 -26.79 -0.43 0.94
C LEU A 85 -26.59 0.98 1.51
N GLY A 86 -26.31 1.96 0.65
CA GLY A 86 -26.20 3.37 1.05
C GLY A 86 -27.48 3.88 1.70
N LYS A 87 -28.65 3.51 1.16
CA LYS A 87 -29.95 3.86 1.76
C LYS A 87 -30.17 3.17 3.09
N ALA A 88 -29.86 1.88 3.20
CA ALA A 88 -30.01 1.11 4.43
C ALA A 88 -29.11 1.63 5.55
N LEU A 89 -27.96 2.19 5.22
CA LEU A 89 -26.99 2.75 6.15
C LEU A 89 -27.20 4.25 6.44
N ALA A 90 -28.27 4.85 5.92
CA ALA A 90 -28.58 6.26 6.19
C ALA A 90 -28.68 6.51 7.71
N GLY A 91 -27.94 7.53 8.18
CA GLY A 91 -27.85 7.85 9.60
C GLY A 91 -26.88 6.98 10.40
N LYS A 92 -26.25 5.98 9.79
CA LYS A 92 -25.19 5.17 10.39
C LYS A 92 -23.81 5.72 10.01
N ARG A 93 -22.88 5.67 10.95
CA ARG A 93 -21.48 6.04 10.73
C ARG A 93 -20.60 4.80 10.91
N ALA A 94 -20.68 3.94 9.91
CA ALA A 94 -19.88 2.71 9.82
C ALA A 94 -19.60 2.42 8.35
N ASN A 95 -18.39 1.96 8.07
CA ASN A 95 -18.00 1.49 6.75
C ASN A 95 -17.06 0.28 6.86
N VAL A 96 -17.07 -0.55 5.84
CA VAL A 96 -16.18 -1.71 5.69
C VAL A 96 -15.83 -1.83 4.21
N ALA A 97 -14.56 -2.10 3.93
CA ALA A 97 -14.07 -2.34 2.58
C ALA A 97 -13.15 -3.56 2.57
N ALA A 98 -13.27 -4.39 1.55
CA ALA A 98 -12.37 -5.50 1.27
C ALA A 98 -11.26 -5.07 0.31
N GLY A 99 -10.09 -5.68 0.43
CA GLY A 99 -8.97 -5.48 -0.48
C GLY A 99 -8.13 -6.75 -0.60
N ILE A 100 -7.83 -7.14 -1.83
CA ILE A 100 -6.95 -8.27 -2.11
C ILE A 100 -5.71 -7.73 -2.80
N GLY A 101 -4.60 -7.69 -2.07
CA GLY A 101 -3.30 -7.30 -2.60
C GLY A 101 -2.53 -8.49 -3.14
N ASN A 102 -1.27 -8.28 -3.50
CA ASN A 102 -0.43 -9.36 -4.02
C ASN A 102 -0.20 -10.46 -2.98
N THR A 103 0.07 -10.10 -1.74
CA THR A 103 0.50 -11.04 -0.69
C THR A 103 -0.51 -11.25 0.44
N THR A 104 -1.53 -10.42 0.53
CA THR A 104 -2.54 -10.46 1.60
C THR A 104 -3.92 -10.16 1.08
N GLU A 105 -4.93 -10.70 1.76
CA GLU A 105 -6.31 -10.24 1.70
C GLU A 105 -6.68 -9.53 2.99
N THR A 106 -7.41 -8.42 2.87
CA THR A 106 -7.73 -7.55 3.99
C THR A 106 -9.21 -7.15 4.03
N VAL A 107 -9.69 -6.85 5.22
CA VAL A 107 -10.93 -6.13 5.46
C VAL A 107 -10.61 -4.96 6.37
N SER A 108 -10.96 -3.76 5.97
CA SER A 108 -10.76 -2.54 6.76
C SER A 108 -12.09 -1.88 7.06
N GLY A 109 -12.22 -1.28 8.23
CA GLY A 109 -13.45 -0.60 8.61
C GLY A 109 -13.20 0.50 9.62
N SER A 110 -14.20 1.35 9.75
CA SER A 110 -14.28 2.35 10.82
C SER A 110 -15.71 2.59 11.21
N CYS A 111 -15.92 3.00 12.43
CA CYS A 111 -17.26 3.37 12.93
C CYS A 111 -17.16 4.31 14.12
N VAL A 112 -18.31 4.91 14.46
CA VAL A 112 -18.53 5.47 15.80
C VAL A 112 -18.96 4.35 16.76
N PRO A 113 -18.71 4.45 18.08
CA PRO A 113 -19.01 3.37 19.02
C PRO A 113 -20.46 2.84 18.97
N LYS A 114 -21.44 3.73 18.83
CA LYS A 114 -22.86 3.32 18.75
C LYS A 114 -23.19 2.46 17.52
N ASP A 115 -22.40 2.55 16.46
CA ASP A 115 -22.59 1.82 15.21
C ASP A 115 -21.60 0.64 15.05
N PHE A 116 -20.99 0.21 16.15
CA PHE A 116 -20.04 -0.92 16.14
C PHE A 116 -20.68 -2.21 15.61
N GLU A 117 -21.92 -2.50 16.01
CA GLU A 117 -22.64 -3.67 15.51
C GLU A 117 -22.85 -3.59 14.00
N THR A 118 -23.17 -2.42 13.46
CA THR A 118 -23.29 -2.20 12.02
C THR A 118 -21.97 -2.52 11.31
N MET A 119 -20.82 -2.10 11.84
CA MET A 119 -19.53 -2.45 11.30
C MET A 119 -19.29 -3.98 11.32
N MET A 120 -19.68 -4.67 12.38
CA MET A 120 -19.58 -6.13 12.46
C MET A 120 -20.47 -6.82 11.42
N GLN A 121 -21.72 -6.34 11.25
CA GLN A 121 -22.64 -6.85 10.23
C GLN A 121 -22.07 -6.69 8.82
N LEU A 122 -21.53 -5.50 8.52
CA LEU A 122 -20.88 -5.23 7.23
C LEU A 122 -19.66 -6.13 7.00
N THR A 123 -18.86 -6.37 8.03
CA THR A 123 -17.71 -7.27 7.97
C THR A 123 -18.16 -8.69 7.64
N TYR A 124 -19.18 -9.19 8.32
CA TYR A 124 -19.73 -10.52 8.05
C TYR A 124 -20.22 -10.67 6.61
N LEU A 125 -21.01 -9.72 6.11
CA LEU A 125 -21.51 -9.75 4.73
C LEU A 125 -20.40 -9.61 3.69
N THR A 126 -19.40 -8.80 3.97
CA THR A 126 -18.22 -8.62 3.10
C THR A 126 -17.45 -9.93 2.92
N PHE A 127 -17.30 -10.71 3.99
CA PHE A 127 -16.66 -12.02 3.94
C PHE A 127 -17.52 -13.06 3.21
N THR A 128 -18.81 -13.08 3.47
CA THR A 128 -19.65 -14.24 3.14
C THR A 128 -20.55 -14.06 1.93
N SER A 129 -20.87 -12.82 1.58
CA SER A 129 -22.03 -12.55 0.73
C SER A 129 -21.79 -11.52 -0.37
N PRO A 130 -20.76 -11.72 -1.24
CA PRO A 130 -20.65 -10.89 -2.45
C PRO A 130 -21.89 -11.12 -3.32
N ARG A 131 -22.56 -10.03 -3.71
CA ARG A 131 -23.77 -10.08 -4.52
C ARG A 131 -23.42 -9.98 -6.00
N LYS A 132 -23.93 -10.91 -6.81
CA LYS A 132 -23.77 -10.85 -8.27
C LYS A 132 -24.85 -9.93 -8.88
N ASP A 133 -24.42 -9.01 -9.73
CA ASP A 133 -25.29 -8.10 -10.49
C ASP A 133 -24.70 -7.87 -11.87
N ASN A 134 -25.27 -8.50 -12.88
CA ASN A 134 -24.79 -8.42 -14.25
C ASN A 134 -24.88 -7.02 -14.84
N GLU A 135 -25.92 -6.25 -14.50
CA GLU A 135 -26.06 -4.87 -14.97
C GLU A 135 -24.98 -3.96 -14.39
N ALA A 136 -24.68 -4.12 -13.10
CA ALA A 136 -23.61 -3.38 -12.46
C ALA A 136 -22.24 -3.72 -13.09
N PHE A 137 -22.03 -4.97 -13.44
CA PHE A 137 -20.81 -5.41 -14.13
C PHE A 137 -20.70 -4.84 -15.53
N GLU A 138 -21.79 -4.82 -16.32
CA GLU A 138 -21.78 -4.21 -17.65
C GLU A 138 -21.51 -2.70 -17.58
N SER A 139 -22.09 -2.01 -16.61
CA SER A 139 -21.80 -0.59 -16.38
C SER A 139 -20.33 -0.36 -15.98
N TYR A 140 -19.76 -1.24 -15.17
CA TYR A 140 -18.33 -1.20 -14.81
C TYR A 140 -17.45 -1.32 -16.06
N LYS A 141 -17.72 -2.31 -16.91
CA LYS A 141 -16.95 -2.51 -18.15
C LYS A 141 -17.02 -1.31 -19.08
N ASN A 142 -18.19 -0.70 -19.24
CA ASN A 142 -18.36 0.46 -20.11
C ASN A 142 -17.56 1.67 -19.60
N ARG A 143 -17.56 1.91 -18.28
CA ARG A 143 -16.72 2.96 -17.68
C ARG A 143 -15.23 2.67 -17.86
N LEU A 144 -14.83 1.43 -17.61
CA LEU A 144 -13.44 1.02 -17.77
C LEU A 144 -12.94 1.19 -19.20
N LYS A 145 -13.75 0.82 -20.21
CA LYS A 145 -13.40 1.04 -21.62
C LYS A 145 -13.17 2.53 -21.91
N ALA A 146 -14.05 3.41 -21.43
CA ALA A 146 -13.91 4.85 -21.61
C ALA A 146 -12.64 5.39 -20.93
N GLU A 147 -12.37 4.95 -19.71
CA GLU A 147 -11.16 5.33 -18.98
C GLU A 147 -9.89 4.89 -19.70
N LEU A 148 -9.86 3.67 -20.22
CA LEU A 148 -8.72 3.13 -20.94
C LEU A 148 -8.47 3.83 -22.28
N GLN A 149 -9.53 4.24 -23.00
CA GLN A 149 -9.40 5.07 -24.20
C GLN A 149 -8.76 6.42 -23.88
N ASN A 150 -9.19 7.07 -22.80
CA ASN A 150 -8.62 8.34 -22.36
C ASN A 150 -7.18 8.18 -21.89
N ALA A 151 -6.85 7.07 -21.24
CA ALA A 151 -5.50 6.78 -20.79
C ALA A 151 -4.51 6.69 -21.96
N ASP A 152 -4.89 6.08 -23.07
CA ASP A 152 -4.04 5.97 -24.25
C ASP A 152 -3.67 7.33 -24.89
N ALA A 153 -4.50 8.35 -24.68
CA ALA A 153 -4.23 9.71 -25.13
C ALA A 153 -3.30 10.50 -24.19
N ASN A 154 -3.09 10.03 -22.99
CA ASN A 154 -2.27 10.72 -21.99
C ASN A 154 -0.79 10.37 -22.13
N PRO A 155 0.13 11.36 -22.37
CA PRO A 155 1.56 11.09 -22.47
C PRO A 155 2.15 10.39 -21.23
N MET A 156 1.63 10.68 -20.05
CA MET A 156 2.08 10.03 -18.82
C MET A 156 1.80 8.52 -18.77
N THR A 157 0.80 8.06 -19.53
CA THR A 157 0.56 6.62 -19.71
C THR A 157 1.72 5.96 -20.46
N ALA A 158 2.21 6.59 -21.52
CA ALA A 158 3.38 6.11 -22.25
C ALA A 158 4.63 6.06 -21.36
N PHE A 159 4.80 7.05 -20.49
CA PHE A 159 5.89 7.08 -19.52
C PHE A 159 5.79 5.91 -18.53
N SER A 160 4.62 5.69 -17.94
CA SER A 160 4.38 4.60 -16.99
C SER A 160 4.53 3.22 -17.65
N ASP A 161 4.05 3.04 -18.87
CA ASP A 161 4.22 1.80 -19.64
C ASP A 161 5.69 1.50 -19.91
N THR A 162 6.46 2.52 -20.27
CA THR A 162 7.89 2.39 -20.50
C THR A 162 8.64 2.01 -19.22
N ILE A 163 8.30 2.65 -18.10
CA ILE A 163 8.86 2.29 -16.78
C ILE A 163 8.59 0.82 -16.48
N THR A 164 7.35 0.37 -16.58
CA THR A 164 6.96 -1.02 -16.30
C THR A 164 7.73 -2.00 -17.17
N SER A 165 7.84 -1.72 -18.47
CA SER A 165 8.59 -2.55 -19.42
C SER A 165 10.08 -2.59 -19.09
N VAL A 166 10.68 -1.46 -18.75
CA VAL A 166 12.10 -1.37 -18.42
C VAL A 166 12.41 -2.07 -17.09
N LEU A 167 11.54 -1.92 -16.08
CA LEU A 167 11.71 -2.54 -14.76
C LEU A 167 11.56 -4.07 -14.80
N TYR A 168 10.54 -4.56 -15.49
CA TYR A 168 10.12 -5.96 -15.37
C TYR A 168 10.22 -6.77 -16.66
N GLY A 169 10.59 -6.12 -17.77
CA GLY A 169 10.64 -6.77 -19.07
C GLY A 169 9.23 -7.22 -19.50
N HIS A 170 9.15 -8.45 -19.98
CA HIS A 170 7.87 -9.05 -20.41
C HIS A 170 7.27 -9.98 -19.36
N HIS A 171 7.46 -9.68 -18.07
CA HIS A 171 6.87 -10.51 -17.01
C HIS A 171 5.34 -10.58 -17.18
N PRO A 172 4.73 -11.77 -17.11
CA PRO A 172 3.29 -11.94 -17.36
C PRO A 172 2.39 -11.11 -16.44
N ARG A 173 2.86 -10.77 -15.24
CA ARG A 173 2.10 -9.95 -14.29
C ARG A 173 2.33 -8.44 -14.45
N ALA A 174 3.29 -8.04 -15.27
CA ALA A 174 3.59 -6.64 -15.54
C ALA A 174 2.79 -6.15 -16.75
N ILE A 175 1.47 -6.06 -16.60
CA ILE A 175 0.57 -5.60 -17.65
C ILE A 175 -0.08 -4.27 -17.29
N ARG A 176 -0.45 -3.52 -18.32
CA ARG A 176 -1.44 -2.46 -18.25
C ARG A 176 -2.71 -2.91 -18.97
N MET A 177 -3.85 -2.76 -18.30
CA MET A 177 -5.14 -3.02 -18.94
C MET A 177 -5.32 -2.16 -20.19
N LYS A 178 -5.77 -2.79 -21.26
CA LYS A 178 -6.14 -2.14 -22.52
C LYS A 178 -7.60 -2.44 -22.85
N GLU A 179 -8.19 -1.60 -23.68
CA GLU A 179 -9.62 -1.69 -24.00
C GLU A 179 -10.04 -3.09 -24.45
N TYR A 180 -9.26 -3.73 -25.33
CA TYR A 180 -9.57 -5.07 -25.83
C TYR A 180 -9.57 -6.16 -24.75
N MET A 181 -8.90 -5.92 -23.60
CA MET A 181 -8.85 -6.87 -22.50
C MET A 181 -10.12 -6.85 -21.64
N VAL A 182 -10.91 -5.79 -21.73
CA VAL A 182 -12.09 -5.61 -20.86
C VAL A 182 -13.11 -6.73 -21.06
N ASP A 183 -13.33 -7.16 -22.27
CA ASP A 183 -14.25 -8.26 -22.55
C ASP A 183 -13.72 -9.65 -22.16
N GLN A 184 -12.45 -9.74 -21.74
CA GLN A 184 -11.86 -10.95 -21.20
C GLN A 184 -12.02 -11.07 -19.66
N ILE A 185 -12.57 -10.04 -19.01
CA ILE A 185 -12.88 -10.09 -17.58
C ILE A 185 -14.00 -11.09 -17.35
N ASN A 186 -13.75 -12.09 -16.51
CA ASN A 186 -14.73 -13.11 -16.17
C ASN A 186 -15.30 -12.87 -14.78
N TYR A 187 -16.53 -12.39 -14.72
CA TYR A 187 -17.18 -12.03 -13.45
C TYR A 187 -17.34 -13.24 -12.51
N ASP A 188 -17.78 -14.37 -13.03
CA ASP A 188 -17.97 -15.58 -12.23
C ASP A 188 -16.63 -16.06 -11.65
N ARG A 189 -15.56 -16.02 -12.44
CA ARG A 189 -14.22 -16.38 -11.97
C ARG A 189 -13.73 -15.43 -10.89
N ILE A 190 -13.95 -14.14 -11.04
CA ILE A 190 -13.61 -13.13 -10.01
C ILE A 190 -14.35 -13.40 -8.72
N LEU A 191 -15.63 -13.74 -8.77
CA LEU A 191 -16.39 -14.11 -7.58
C LEU A 191 -15.84 -15.38 -6.89
N GLU A 192 -15.40 -16.37 -7.67
CA GLU A 192 -14.74 -17.57 -7.13
C GLU A 192 -13.41 -17.20 -6.45
N MET A 193 -12.60 -16.38 -7.08
CA MET A 193 -11.32 -15.89 -6.52
C MET A 193 -11.54 -15.13 -5.22
N TYR A 194 -12.53 -14.24 -5.19
CA TYR A 194 -12.89 -13.49 -4.01
C TYR A 194 -13.33 -14.41 -2.86
N LYS A 195 -14.24 -15.34 -3.14
CA LYS A 195 -14.72 -16.32 -2.14
C LYS A 195 -13.59 -17.18 -1.61
N ASP A 196 -12.65 -17.56 -2.46
CA ASP A 196 -11.47 -18.33 -2.04
C ASP A 196 -10.60 -17.58 -1.03
N ARG A 197 -10.43 -16.26 -1.22
CA ARG A 197 -9.62 -15.44 -0.32
C ARG A 197 -10.24 -15.21 1.05
N TYR A 198 -11.57 -15.27 1.15
CA TYR A 198 -12.30 -14.99 2.39
C TYR A 198 -13.02 -16.22 2.99
N LYS A 199 -12.74 -17.42 2.52
CA LYS A 199 -13.42 -18.62 3.03
C LYS A 199 -12.85 -19.19 4.31
N ASP A 200 -11.70 -18.71 4.78
CA ASP A 200 -11.06 -19.21 6.01
C ASP A 200 -10.73 -18.10 6.98
N ALA A 201 -11.65 -17.80 7.86
CA ALA A 201 -11.45 -16.79 8.90
C ALA A 201 -10.45 -17.21 9.98
N SER A 202 -10.15 -18.50 10.12
CA SER A 202 -9.16 -18.97 11.09
C SER A 202 -7.74 -18.48 10.78
N ASP A 203 -7.47 -18.11 9.53
CA ASP A 203 -6.19 -17.56 9.09
C ASP A 203 -6.13 -16.03 9.22
N PHE A 204 -7.24 -15.38 9.57
CA PHE A 204 -7.32 -13.95 9.76
C PHE A 204 -6.96 -13.52 11.19
N THR A 205 -6.21 -12.43 11.27
CA THR A 205 -6.02 -11.66 12.49
C THR A 205 -6.72 -10.32 12.31
N PHE A 206 -7.55 -9.96 13.29
CA PHE A 206 -8.26 -8.68 13.34
C PHE A 206 -7.63 -7.77 14.38
N TYR A 207 -7.59 -6.48 14.07
CA TYR A 207 -7.15 -5.42 14.96
C TYR A 207 -8.27 -4.40 15.12
N LEU A 208 -8.59 -4.04 16.35
CA LEU A 208 -9.56 -3.01 16.72
C LEU A 208 -8.87 -1.99 17.61
N VAL A 209 -8.88 -0.73 17.20
CA VAL A 209 -8.27 0.37 17.95
C VAL A 209 -9.25 1.53 18.04
N GLY A 210 -9.42 2.08 19.22
CA GLY A 210 -10.25 3.25 19.43
C GLY A 210 -11.08 3.21 20.72
N ASN A 211 -12.18 3.93 20.72
CA ASN A 211 -13.08 3.99 21.87
C ASN A 211 -13.91 2.70 21.97
N VAL A 212 -13.24 1.61 22.31
CA VAL A 212 -13.82 0.27 22.44
C VAL A 212 -14.20 0.02 23.89
N ASP A 213 -15.49 -0.22 24.15
CA ASP A 213 -15.95 -0.82 25.40
C ASP A 213 -15.95 -2.34 25.26
N LEU A 214 -14.89 -2.96 25.76
CA LEU A 214 -14.69 -4.39 25.57
C LEU A 214 -15.82 -5.23 26.18
N ALA A 215 -16.38 -4.82 27.33
CA ALA A 215 -17.45 -5.55 27.97
C ALA A 215 -18.71 -5.65 27.11
N THR A 216 -19.12 -4.55 26.47
CA THR A 216 -20.30 -4.52 25.60
C THR A 216 -20.03 -5.03 24.19
N MET A 217 -18.81 -4.93 23.70
CA MET A 217 -18.44 -5.29 22.33
C MET A 217 -17.98 -6.73 22.16
N LYS A 218 -17.47 -7.40 23.20
CA LYS A 218 -17.10 -8.83 23.14
C LYS A 218 -18.22 -9.73 22.62
N PRO A 219 -19.48 -9.61 23.09
CA PRO A 219 -20.56 -10.45 22.56
C PRO A 219 -20.81 -10.25 21.07
N LEU A 220 -20.64 -9.02 20.57
CA LEU A 220 -20.79 -8.69 19.15
C LEU A 220 -19.63 -9.25 18.33
N ILE A 221 -18.41 -9.17 18.84
CA ILE A 221 -17.22 -9.78 18.21
C ILE A 221 -17.44 -11.29 18.09
N ALA A 222 -17.85 -11.96 19.16
CA ALA A 222 -18.12 -13.40 19.15
C ALA A 222 -19.26 -13.77 18.21
N LYS A 223 -20.32 -12.98 18.17
CA LYS A 223 -21.49 -13.23 17.30
C LYS A 223 -21.12 -13.14 15.81
N TYR A 224 -20.47 -12.07 15.39
CA TYR A 224 -20.22 -11.79 13.98
C TYR A 224 -18.91 -12.38 13.48
N LEU A 225 -17.78 -12.08 14.11
CA LEU A 225 -16.49 -12.65 13.69
C LEU A 225 -16.40 -14.14 14.02
N GLY A 226 -17.02 -14.58 15.11
CA GLY A 226 -17.09 -16.00 15.48
C GLY A 226 -18.00 -16.84 14.58
N SER A 227 -18.85 -16.21 13.77
CA SER A 227 -19.72 -16.87 12.78
C SER A 227 -19.08 -16.95 11.38
N LEU A 228 -17.93 -16.31 11.18
CA LEU A 228 -17.24 -16.37 9.88
C LEU A 228 -16.82 -17.81 9.54
N PRO A 229 -16.85 -18.18 8.25
CA PRO A 229 -16.45 -19.52 7.83
C PRO A 229 -14.97 -19.77 8.14
N SER A 230 -14.67 -21.02 8.52
CA SER A 230 -13.32 -21.46 8.84
C SER A 230 -13.11 -22.87 8.31
N ILE A 231 -11.98 -23.08 7.63
CA ILE A 231 -11.57 -24.40 7.12
C ILE A 231 -10.18 -24.83 7.63
N ASN A 232 -9.63 -24.08 8.58
CA ASN A 232 -8.32 -24.34 9.19
C ASN A 232 -7.18 -24.47 8.16
N ARG A 233 -7.25 -23.66 7.10
CA ARG A 233 -6.23 -23.59 6.06
C ARG A 233 -5.17 -22.56 6.44
N LYS A 234 -3.93 -22.99 6.62
CA LYS A 234 -2.80 -22.06 6.80
C LYS A 234 -2.18 -21.79 5.44
N GLU A 235 -2.30 -20.56 5.00
CA GLU A 235 -1.72 -20.13 3.74
C GLU A 235 -0.59 -19.13 3.92
N THR A 236 0.29 -19.11 2.93
CA THR A 236 1.26 -18.03 2.71
C THR A 236 1.15 -17.57 1.28
N PHE A 237 1.85 -16.48 0.94
CA PHE A 237 1.92 -15.98 -0.42
C PHE A 237 2.98 -16.69 -1.23
N LYS A 238 2.91 -16.53 -2.55
CA LYS A 238 3.91 -17.02 -3.51
C LYS A 238 4.75 -15.86 -4.01
N ASP A 239 6.05 -16.11 -4.19
CA ASP A 239 6.92 -15.24 -4.96
C ASP A 239 6.75 -15.57 -6.45
N ASN A 240 6.20 -14.64 -7.22
CA ASN A 240 6.02 -14.80 -8.66
C ASN A 240 7.23 -14.28 -9.46
N HIS A 241 8.31 -13.94 -8.79
CA HIS A 241 9.57 -13.48 -9.40
C HIS A 241 9.38 -12.29 -10.33
N MET A 242 8.52 -11.36 -9.95
CA MET A 242 8.39 -10.07 -10.62
C MET A 242 9.44 -9.11 -10.07
N ASP A 243 10.68 -9.33 -10.50
CA ASP A 243 11.85 -8.65 -9.97
C ASP A 243 12.27 -7.46 -10.85
N ILE A 244 12.72 -6.39 -10.21
CA ILE A 244 13.31 -5.25 -10.90
C ILE A 244 14.62 -5.72 -11.59
N ARG A 245 14.77 -5.37 -12.86
CA ARG A 245 15.98 -5.70 -13.64
C ARG A 245 17.21 -5.07 -12.99
N LYS A 246 18.28 -5.84 -12.96
CA LYS A 246 19.58 -5.43 -12.41
C LYS A 246 20.47 -4.80 -13.47
N GLY A 247 21.49 -4.10 -13.01
CA GLY A 247 22.47 -3.45 -13.84
C GLY A 247 22.12 -2.01 -14.18
N GLN A 248 22.81 -1.44 -15.14
CA GLN A 248 22.61 -0.06 -15.57
C GLN A 248 21.83 -0.03 -16.87
N ILE A 249 20.66 0.57 -16.83
CA ILE A 249 19.71 0.62 -17.95
C ILE A 249 19.29 2.07 -18.16
N LYS A 250 19.36 2.55 -19.38
CA LYS A 250 18.88 3.86 -19.79
C LYS A 250 17.93 3.73 -20.97
N ASN A 251 16.77 4.30 -20.86
CA ASN A 251 15.77 4.37 -21.93
C ASN A 251 15.33 5.82 -22.14
N VAL A 252 15.52 6.31 -23.35
CA VAL A 252 15.08 7.65 -23.76
C VAL A 252 14.12 7.49 -24.93
N PHE A 253 12.96 8.08 -24.82
CA PHE A 253 11.98 8.08 -25.90
C PHE A 253 11.28 9.42 -26.03
N ALA A 254 10.69 9.66 -27.19
CA ALA A 254 9.96 10.89 -27.50
C ALA A 254 8.46 10.62 -27.62
N LYS A 255 7.67 11.50 -27.02
CA LYS A 255 6.22 11.50 -27.12
C LYS A 255 5.71 12.92 -27.34
N ALA A 256 4.90 13.11 -28.36
CA ALA A 256 4.30 14.41 -28.64
C ALA A 256 3.37 14.84 -27.48
N GLN A 257 3.48 16.08 -27.07
CA GLN A 257 2.73 16.67 -25.97
C GLN A 257 2.25 18.08 -26.36
N GLU A 258 1.10 18.46 -25.88
CA GLU A 258 0.53 19.81 -26.11
C GLU A 258 1.44 20.90 -25.52
N THR A 259 1.86 20.68 -24.27
CA THR A 259 2.89 21.49 -23.61
C THR A 259 4.17 20.66 -23.55
N PRO A 260 5.24 21.08 -24.25
CA PRO A 260 6.48 20.31 -24.28
C PRO A 260 7.11 20.20 -22.90
N MET A 261 7.27 18.97 -22.40
CA MET A 261 7.91 18.65 -21.14
C MET A 261 8.78 17.41 -21.29
N ALA A 262 9.89 17.40 -20.57
CA ALA A 262 10.66 16.18 -20.33
C ALA A 262 10.32 15.65 -18.93
N THR A 263 10.05 14.36 -18.84
CA THR A 263 9.81 13.66 -17.58
C THR A 263 10.92 12.64 -17.37
N ILE A 264 11.61 12.72 -16.24
CA ILE A 264 12.80 11.93 -15.95
C ILE A 264 12.59 11.13 -14.68
N MET A 265 12.92 9.84 -14.72
CA MET A 265 12.96 8.98 -13.54
C MET A 265 14.34 8.32 -13.43
N PHE A 266 14.90 8.37 -12.23
CA PHE A 266 16.00 7.54 -11.79
C PHE A 266 15.51 6.55 -10.75
N LEU A 267 15.91 5.29 -10.87
CA LEU A 267 15.57 4.26 -9.90
C LEU A 267 16.83 3.47 -9.55
N TYR A 268 17.14 3.42 -8.26
CA TYR A 268 18.21 2.65 -7.69
C TYR A 268 17.64 1.52 -6.84
N SER A 269 18.14 0.31 -7.02
CA SER A 269 17.64 -0.85 -6.27
C SER A 269 18.77 -1.69 -5.72
N GLY A 270 18.50 -2.41 -4.66
CA GLY A 270 19.47 -3.31 -4.07
C GLY A 270 18.92 -4.07 -2.87
N SER A 271 19.67 -5.08 -2.45
CA SER A 271 19.39 -5.84 -1.24
C SER A 271 19.63 -4.97 -0.01
N CYS A 272 18.70 -5.03 0.93
CA CYS A 272 18.81 -4.33 2.21
C CYS A 272 17.96 -5.06 3.24
N LYS A 273 18.53 -5.33 4.40
CA LYS A 273 17.81 -5.96 5.50
C LYS A 273 16.63 -5.10 5.94
N TYR A 274 15.46 -5.72 6.07
CA TYR A 274 14.28 -5.06 6.62
C TYR A 274 14.35 -5.09 8.15
N ASP A 275 14.63 -3.95 8.75
CA ASP A 275 14.58 -3.74 10.20
C ASP A 275 14.22 -2.28 10.51
N LEU A 276 13.94 -2.00 11.78
CA LEU A 276 13.55 -0.65 12.18
C LEU A 276 14.66 0.37 11.92
N ARG A 277 15.91 0.01 12.18
CA ARG A 277 17.04 0.93 11.97
C ARG A 277 17.15 1.34 10.50
N ASN A 278 17.08 0.39 9.58
CA ASN A 278 17.14 0.68 8.15
C ASN A 278 15.92 1.47 7.66
N ASN A 279 14.74 1.23 8.21
CA ASN A 279 13.56 2.06 7.93
C ASN A 279 13.75 3.50 8.39
N VAL A 280 14.33 3.72 9.56
CA VAL A 280 14.62 5.06 10.08
C VAL A 280 15.72 5.73 9.26
N LEU A 281 16.78 5.01 8.90
CA LEU A 281 17.83 5.51 8.01
C LEU A 281 17.26 5.96 6.66
N LEU A 282 16.36 5.18 6.07
CA LEU A 282 15.68 5.55 4.85
C LEU A 282 14.87 6.83 4.99
N SER A 283 14.16 7.01 6.10
CA SER A 283 13.42 8.25 6.38
C SER A 283 14.34 9.46 6.46
N PHE A 284 15.49 9.33 7.10
CA PHE A 284 16.50 10.38 7.11
C PHE A 284 17.04 10.69 5.71
N LEU A 285 17.35 9.66 4.93
CA LEU A 285 17.86 9.82 3.58
C LEU A 285 16.87 10.52 2.66
N ASP A 286 15.61 10.09 2.66
CA ASP A 286 14.56 10.70 1.83
C ASP A 286 14.42 12.19 2.13
N GLN A 287 14.38 12.56 3.40
CA GLN A 287 14.25 13.95 3.81
C GLN A 287 15.51 14.77 3.51
N ALA A 288 16.69 14.19 3.69
CA ALA A 288 17.96 14.85 3.38
C ALA A 288 18.09 15.13 1.88
N LEU A 289 17.71 14.19 1.02
CA LEU A 289 17.68 14.37 -0.43
C LEU A 289 16.64 15.39 -0.86
N ASP A 290 15.47 15.37 -0.25
CA ASP A 290 14.41 16.36 -0.53
C ASP A 290 14.88 17.79 -0.25
N LEU A 291 15.55 18.00 0.87
CA LEU A 291 16.14 19.31 1.22
C LEU A 291 17.20 19.75 0.22
N VAL A 292 18.09 18.86 -0.18
CA VAL A 292 19.16 19.13 -1.13
C VAL A 292 18.59 19.44 -2.52
N TYR A 293 17.67 18.64 -3.02
CA TYR A 293 17.08 18.84 -4.34
C TYR A 293 16.21 20.09 -4.41
N THR A 294 15.52 20.42 -3.34
CA THR A 294 14.78 21.70 -3.26
C THR A 294 15.72 22.87 -3.38
N ALA A 295 16.83 22.88 -2.67
CA ALA A 295 17.80 23.98 -2.71
C ALA A 295 18.56 24.04 -4.05
N GLU A 296 19.11 22.92 -4.52
CA GLU A 296 20.01 22.90 -5.67
C GLU A 296 19.30 22.93 -7.03
N ILE A 297 18.08 22.42 -7.11
CA ILE A 297 17.34 22.32 -8.37
C ILE A 297 16.19 23.30 -8.45
N ARG A 298 15.25 23.24 -7.50
CA ARG A 298 14.07 24.10 -7.52
C ARG A 298 14.42 25.56 -7.32
N GLU A 299 15.18 25.89 -6.28
CA GLU A 299 15.49 27.27 -5.91
C GLU A 299 16.60 27.86 -6.77
N LYS A 300 17.70 27.14 -6.95
CA LYS A 300 18.90 27.63 -7.62
C LYS A 300 18.79 27.61 -9.14
N GLU A 301 18.27 26.54 -9.72
CA GLU A 301 18.16 26.38 -11.19
C GLU A 301 16.81 26.85 -11.74
N GLY A 302 15.74 26.80 -10.94
CA GLY A 302 14.42 27.29 -11.32
C GLY A 302 13.76 26.56 -12.48
N GLY A 303 14.25 25.40 -12.85
CA GLY A 303 13.82 24.66 -14.05
C GLY A 303 12.72 23.61 -13.82
N THR A 304 12.25 23.48 -12.59
CA THR A 304 11.22 22.50 -12.21
C THR A 304 10.45 22.99 -10.99
N TYR A 305 9.23 22.49 -10.81
CA TYR A 305 8.45 22.71 -9.59
C TYR A 305 9.04 21.98 -8.39
N GLY A 306 9.78 20.91 -8.61
CA GLY A 306 10.41 20.13 -7.58
C GLY A 306 10.91 18.79 -8.10
N VAL A 307 11.75 18.15 -7.29
CA VAL A 307 12.23 16.80 -7.49
C VAL A 307 11.62 15.93 -6.42
N SER A 308 10.85 14.92 -6.82
CA SER A 308 10.28 13.94 -5.90
C SER A 308 11.28 12.81 -5.68
N CYS A 309 11.70 12.63 -4.43
CA CYS A 309 12.56 11.54 -4.02
C CYS A 309 11.82 10.63 -3.05
N ASN A 310 11.74 9.35 -3.36
CA ASN A 310 10.93 8.39 -2.63
C ASN A 310 11.68 7.07 -2.46
N GLY A 311 11.96 6.71 -1.22
CA GLY A 311 12.55 5.43 -0.87
C GLY A 311 11.51 4.44 -0.36
N SER A 312 11.70 3.17 -0.67
CA SER A 312 10.87 2.07 -0.21
C SER A 312 11.74 0.90 0.22
N LEU A 313 11.54 0.43 1.43
CA LEU A 313 12.18 -0.77 1.95
C LEU A 313 11.10 -1.82 2.23
N GLY A 314 11.14 -2.92 1.50
CA GLY A 314 10.20 -4.03 1.64
C GLY A 314 10.86 -5.26 2.24
N LYS A 315 10.06 -6.10 2.91
CA LYS A 315 10.50 -7.41 3.39
C LYS A 315 10.14 -8.52 2.40
N TYR A 316 8.95 -8.46 1.81
CA TYR A 316 8.41 -9.50 0.93
C TYR A 316 8.12 -8.97 -0.48
N PRO A 317 8.31 -9.82 -1.51
CA PRO A 317 8.76 -11.22 -1.45
C PRO A 317 10.23 -11.39 -1.09
N LYS A 318 11.03 -10.33 -1.12
CA LYS A 318 12.44 -10.28 -0.72
C LYS A 318 12.80 -8.94 -0.07
N GLU A 319 13.82 -8.94 0.76
CA GLU A 319 14.32 -7.71 1.39
C GLU A 319 15.02 -6.85 0.35
N GLU A 320 14.36 -5.76 -0.04
CA GLU A 320 14.82 -4.88 -1.13
C GLU A 320 14.59 -3.42 -0.78
N LEU A 321 15.60 -2.61 -1.08
CA LEU A 321 15.54 -1.15 -1.04
C LEU A 321 15.44 -0.61 -2.46
N VAL A 322 14.49 0.28 -2.67
CA VAL A 322 14.30 1.01 -3.94
C VAL A 322 14.28 2.50 -3.64
N LEU A 323 15.09 3.26 -4.33
CA LEU A 323 15.11 4.72 -4.29
C LEU A 323 14.71 5.25 -5.65
N GLN A 324 13.63 6.01 -5.72
CA GLN A 324 13.10 6.58 -6.96
C GLN A 324 13.15 8.10 -6.91
N ILE A 325 13.68 8.71 -7.97
CA ILE A 325 13.78 10.17 -8.12
C ILE A 325 13.09 10.54 -9.42
N VAL A 326 12.09 11.41 -9.36
CA VAL A 326 11.29 11.83 -10.52
C VAL A 326 11.18 13.36 -10.55
N PHE A 327 11.34 13.93 -11.73
CA PHE A 327 11.09 15.35 -11.95
C PHE A 327 10.68 15.61 -13.40
N GLN A 328 10.05 16.76 -13.60
CA GLN A 328 9.70 17.29 -14.91
C GLN A 328 10.38 18.63 -15.15
N THR A 329 10.78 18.89 -16.38
CA THR A 329 11.43 20.13 -16.76
C THR A 329 11.21 20.45 -18.24
N ASP A 330 11.59 21.65 -18.66
CA ASP A 330 11.72 21.99 -20.07
C ASP A 330 12.67 20.98 -20.77
N PRO A 331 12.31 20.47 -21.96
CA PRO A 331 13.19 19.54 -22.70
C PRO A 331 14.63 20.00 -22.88
N ALA A 332 14.84 21.31 -23.03
CA ALA A 332 16.18 21.91 -23.18
C ALA A 332 17.03 21.79 -21.91
N LYS A 333 16.43 21.65 -20.75
CA LYS A 333 17.11 21.57 -19.45
C LYS A 333 17.28 20.13 -18.92
N LYS A 334 16.71 19.15 -19.59
CA LYS A 334 16.67 17.76 -19.07
C LYS A 334 18.04 17.17 -18.75
N ASP A 335 19.02 17.37 -19.62
CA ASP A 335 20.36 16.79 -19.43
C ASP A 335 21.13 17.51 -18.33
N HIS A 336 21.04 18.84 -18.28
CA HIS A 336 21.67 19.66 -17.24
C HIS A 336 21.13 19.33 -15.85
N LEU A 337 19.81 19.28 -15.69
CA LEU A 337 19.19 18.98 -14.39
C LEU A 337 19.38 17.52 -13.99
N SER A 338 19.35 16.59 -14.95
CA SER A 338 19.65 15.17 -14.68
C SER A 338 21.08 15.00 -14.14
N ALA A 339 22.04 15.71 -14.69
CA ALA A 339 23.42 15.69 -14.20
C ALA A 339 23.52 16.19 -12.75
N ILE A 340 22.79 17.24 -12.40
CA ILE A 340 22.78 17.77 -11.03
C ILE A 340 22.14 16.78 -10.06
N VAL A 341 21.04 16.13 -10.46
CA VAL A 341 20.39 15.09 -9.63
C VAL A 341 21.37 13.98 -9.27
N VAL A 342 22.09 13.46 -10.26
CA VAL A 342 23.09 12.40 -10.07
C VAL A 342 24.28 12.88 -9.25
N GLU A 343 24.79 14.07 -9.53
CA GLU A 343 25.90 14.69 -8.79
C GLU A 343 25.57 14.84 -7.30
N GLN A 344 24.40 15.37 -6.96
CA GLN A 344 23.98 15.56 -5.58
C GLN A 344 23.74 14.21 -4.87
N LEU A 345 23.26 13.20 -5.57
CA LEU A 345 23.10 11.85 -5.01
C LEU A 345 24.47 11.25 -4.65
N HIS A 346 25.43 11.32 -5.54
CA HIS A 346 26.78 10.82 -5.28
C HIS A 346 27.51 11.63 -4.21
N LYS A 347 27.28 12.94 -4.15
CA LYS A 347 27.80 13.79 -3.08
C LYS A 347 27.25 13.38 -1.72
N MET A 348 25.94 13.08 -1.62
CA MET A 348 25.32 12.57 -0.40
C MET A 348 25.94 11.25 0.04
N ALA A 349 26.21 10.33 -0.90
CA ALA A 349 26.87 9.05 -0.62
C ALA A 349 28.34 9.21 -0.20
N LYS A 350 29.01 10.27 -0.61
CA LYS A 350 30.43 10.54 -0.30
C LYS A 350 30.63 11.35 0.96
N GLU A 351 29.78 12.33 1.21
CA GLU A 351 29.94 13.32 2.27
C GLU A 351 28.89 13.23 3.38
N GLY A 352 27.75 12.59 3.08
CA GLY A 352 26.60 12.54 3.98
C GLY A 352 25.81 13.87 4.05
N PRO A 353 24.70 13.87 4.77
CA PRO A 353 23.92 15.07 5.04
C PRO A 353 24.65 16.03 5.99
N SER A 354 24.36 17.33 5.87
CA SER A 354 24.91 18.34 6.77
C SER A 354 24.39 18.17 8.20
N ALA A 355 25.16 18.68 9.19
CA ALA A 355 24.72 18.68 10.58
C ALA A 355 23.42 19.45 10.79
N GLU A 356 23.24 20.57 10.06
CA GLU A 356 22.01 21.37 10.09
C GLU A 356 20.81 20.58 9.58
N HIS A 357 20.95 19.89 8.44
CA HIS A 357 19.89 19.04 7.90
C HIS A 357 19.58 17.87 8.83
N MET A 358 20.58 17.23 9.40
CA MET A 358 20.38 16.13 10.37
C MET A 358 19.56 16.59 11.56
N GLN A 359 19.84 17.76 12.13
CA GLN A 359 19.10 18.29 13.26
C GLN A 359 17.65 18.60 12.89
N LYS A 360 17.44 19.26 11.76
CA LYS A 360 16.10 19.63 11.26
C LYS A 360 15.23 18.38 11.02
N ILE A 361 15.81 17.37 10.40
CA ILE A 361 15.12 16.11 10.12
C ILE A 361 14.77 15.37 11.43
N ARG A 362 15.70 15.30 12.36
CA ARG A 362 15.50 14.66 13.66
C ARG A 362 14.37 15.33 14.45
N GLU A 363 14.37 16.64 14.53
CA GLU A 363 13.33 17.41 15.22
C GLU A 363 11.96 17.16 14.59
N TYR A 364 11.88 17.16 13.26
CA TYR A 364 10.64 16.86 12.53
C TYR A 364 10.14 15.45 12.81
N MET A 365 11.01 14.43 12.75
CA MET A 365 10.64 13.04 12.96
C MET A 365 10.15 12.80 14.40
N LEU A 366 10.82 13.40 15.39
CA LEU A 366 10.43 13.25 16.80
C LEU A 366 9.09 13.95 17.08
N LYS A 367 8.84 15.11 16.50
CA LYS A 367 7.56 15.79 16.62
C LYS A 367 6.44 14.98 15.99
N LYS A 368 6.65 14.49 14.77
CA LYS A 368 5.69 13.65 14.07
C LYS A 368 5.37 12.38 14.84
N TYR A 369 6.36 11.74 15.42
CA TYR A 369 6.19 10.55 16.26
C TYR A 369 5.33 10.85 17.49
N LYS A 370 5.62 11.94 18.19
CA LYS A 370 4.86 12.37 19.37
C LYS A 370 3.38 12.62 19.04
N ASP A 371 3.12 13.29 17.93
CA ASP A 371 1.74 13.57 17.49
C ASP A 371 1.03 12.28 17.03
N ALA A 372 1.71 11.42 16.32
CA ALA A 372 1.17 10.17 15.80
C ALA A 372 0.69 9.20 16.89
N GLN A 373 1.35 9.17 18.04
CA GLN A 373 0.97 8.31 19.17
C GLN A 373 -0.43 8.60 19.73
N LYS A 374 -1.02 9.74 19.38
CA LYS A 374 -2.40 10.13 19.76
C LYS A 374 -3.42 9.83 18.68
N GLU A 375 -3.04 9.12 17.63
CA GLU A 375 -3.90 8.74 16.51
C GLU A 375 -4.15 7.24 16.49
N ASN A 376 -5.41 6.83 16.43
CA ASN A 376 -5.78 5.42 16.38
C ASN A 376 -5.21 4.71 15.15
N GLY A 377 -5.17 5.39 14.00
CA GLY A 377 -4.60 4.86 12.76
C GLY A 377 -3.11 4.52 12.86
N TYR A 378 -2.35 5.27 13.64
CA TYR A 378 -0.93 4.97 13.89
C TYR A 378 -0.75 3.60 14.52
N TRP A 379 -1.51 3.30 15.55
CA TRP A 379 -1.45 2.01 16.25
C TRP A 379 -1.94 0.86 15.37
N LEU A 380 -3.05 1.08 14.66
CA LEU A 380 -3.57 0.08 13.72
C LEU A 380 -2.53 -0.28 12.64
N ASN A 381 -1.90 0.71 12.04
CA ASN A 381 -0.89 0.51 11.01
C ASN A 381 0.35 -0.22 11.55
N ASN A 382 0.80 0.11 12.77
CA ASN A 382 1.95 -0.56 13.38
C ASN A 382 1.63 -2.02 13.75
N MET A 383 0.42 -2.33 14.17
CA MET A 383 -0.01 -3.70 14.42
C MET A 383 -0.06 -4.52 13.11
N ASP A 384 -0.57 -3.93 12.04
CA ASP A 384 -0.58 -4.54 10.71
C ASP A 384 0.84 -4.81 10.20
N GLU A 385 1.74 -3.86 10.33
CA GLU A 385 3.16 -4.03 9.98
C GLU A 385 3.82 -5.12 10.83
N TYR A 386 3.52 -5.16 12.12
CA TYR A 386 4.03 -6.24 12.99
C TYR A 386 3.53 -7.61 12.55
N PHE A 387 2.25 -7.73 12.19
CA PHE A 387 1.71 -8.95 11.59
C PHE A 387 2.47 -9.33 10.32
N TYR A 388 2.65 -8.37 9.42
CA TYR A 388 3.24 -8.61 8.10
C TYR A 388 4.73 -8.94 8.17
N THR A 389 5.49 -8.22 8.98
CA THR A 389 6.96 -8.30 9.00
C THR A 389 7.55 -9.01 10.21
N GLY A 390 6.80 -9.13 11.31
CA GLY A 390 7.30 -9.61 12.59
C GLY A 390 8.16 -8.59 13.35
N ILE A 391 8.18 -7.32 12.91
CA ILE A 391 9.02 -6.26 13.48
C ILE A 391 8.16 -5.17 14.10
N ASP A 392 8.45 -4.83 15.36
CA ASP A 392 7.84 -3.70 16.06
C ASP A 392 8.55 -2.40 15.66
N ASN A 393 7.89 -1.62 14.81
CA ASN A 393 8.41 -0.33 14.32
C ASN A 393 8.29 0.81 15.35
N THR A 394 7.79 0.54 16.55
CA THR A 394 7.64 1.56 17.61
C THR A 394 8.64 1.41 18.74
N LYS A 395 9.31 0.25 18.82
CA LYS A 395 10.18 -0.08 19.94
C LYS A 395 11.42 0.84 20.00
N ASP A 396 11.55 1.56 21.11
CA ASP A 396 12.67 2.49 21.34
C ASP A 396 12.87 3.51 20.20
N TYR A 397 11.79 3.89 19.51
CA TYR A 397 11.84 4.73 18.33
C TYR A 397 12.52 6.08 18.58
N GLU A 398 12.16 6.77 19.65
CA GLU A 398 12.76 8.07 20.01
C GLU A 398 14.27 7.94 20.25
N LYS A 399 14.69 6.94 20.99
CA LYS A 399 16.11 6.65 21.25
C LYS A 399 16.85 6.34 19.95
N LEU A 400 16.24 5.58 19.06
CA LEU A 400 16.82 5.23 17.77
C LEU A 400 16.99 6.47 16.89
N VAL A 401 15.96 7.30 16.74
CA VAL A 401 16.03 8.54 15.94
C VAL A 401 17.13 9.46 16.48
N ASN A 402 17.25 9.60 17.79
CA ASN A 402 18.30 10.41 18.42
C ASN A 402 19.71 9.82 18.21
N SER A 403 19.83 8.53 17.96
CA SER A 403 21.13 7.85 17.78
C SER A 403 21.68 7.91 16.34
N ILE A 404 20.84 8.24 15.36
CA ILE A 404 21.23 8.23 13.95
C ILE A 404 22.25 9.34 13.66
N THR A 405 23.35 8.97 13.03
CA THR A 405 24.42 9.88 12.62
C THR A 405 24.40 10.16 11.13
N ALA A 406 24.99 11.28 10.73
CA ALA A 406 25.17 11.62 9.32
C ALA A 406 25.99 10.56 8.57
N LYS A 407 27.00 9.99 9.22
CA LYS A 407 27.81 8.91 8.64
C LYS A 407 27.01 7.65 8.36
N GLU A 408 26.06 7.30 9.21
CA GLU A 408 25.19 6.15 8.98
C GLU A 408 24.27 6.36 7.79
N VAL A 409 23.71 7.56 7.61
CA VAL A 409 22.89 7.91 6.45
C VAL A 409 23.73 7.89 5.16
N GLN A 410 24.93 8.43 5.21
CA GLN A 410 25.90 8.37 4.12
C GLN A 410 26.19 6.93 3.70
N ASP A 411 26.55 6.07 4.66
CA ASP A 411 26.91 4.68 4.40
C ASP A 411 25.72 3.87 3.88
N PHE A 412 24.51 4.17 4.35
CA PHE A 412 23.27 3.55 3.90
C PHE A 412 23.04 3.79 2.40
N LEU A 413 23.20 5.03 1.93
CA LEU A 413 23.11 5.36 0.51
C LEU A 413 24.28 4.78 -0.28
N ALA A 414 25.50 4.91 0.22
CA ALA A 414 26.70 4.38 -0.46
C ALA A 414 26.59 2.86 -0.71
N LYS A 415 26.04 2.12 0.26
CA LYS A 415 25.83 0.67 0.13
C LYS A 415 24.79 0.33 -0.96
N LEU A 416 23.74 1.13 -1.11
CA LEU A 416 22.79 0.98 -2.22
C LEU A 416 23.47 1.22 -3.56
N LEU A 417 24.18 2.33 -3.72
CA LEU A 417 24.79 2.71 -4.99
C LEU A 417 25.90 1.74 -5.42
N LYS A 418 26.61 1.13 -4.49
CA LYS A 418 27.64 0.11 -4.76
C LYS A 418 27.09 -1.15 -5.42
N GLN A 419 25.81 -1.43 -5.28
CA GLN A 419 25.18 -2.59 -5.92
C GLN A 419 25.01 -2.39 -7.43
N ASN A 420 25.19 -1.17 -7.90
CA ASN A 420 25.33 -0.83 -9.32
C ASN A 420 24.06 -1.13 -10.15
N ASN A 421 22.90 -0.96 -9.55
CA ASN A 421 21.61 -1.10 -10.21
C ASN A 421 20.98 0.29 -10.35
N GLU A 422 21.04 0.84 -11.56
CA GLU A 422 20.46 2.14 -11.91
C GLU A 422 19.60 1.99 -13.15
N ILE A 423 18.37 2.43 -13.07
CA ILE A 423 17.46 2.53 -14.21
C ILE A 423 17.11 4.00 -14.41
N GLN A 424 17.30 4.48 -15.63
CA GLN A 424 16.93 5.82 -16.02
C GLN A 424 15.93 5.75 -17.17
N VAL A 425 14.80 6.39 -17.01
CA VAL A 425 13.77 6.52 -18.06
C VAL A 425 13.50 7.99 -18.28
N ILE A 426 13.63 8.43 -19.53
CA ILE A 426 13.42 9.81 -19.96
C ILE A 426 12.37 9.81 -21.07
N MET A 427 11.26 10.51 -20.83
CA MET A 427 10.32 10.87 -21.88
C MET A 427 10.55 12.33 -22.26
N THR A 428 10.81 12.58 -23.51
CA THR A 428 10.94 13.93 -24.05
C THR A 428 9.97 14.15 -25.19
N VAL A 429 10.09 15.27 -25.90
CA VAL A 429 9.30 15.56 -27.08
C VAL A 429 10.10 15.25 -28.35
N PRO A 430 9.44 14.95 -29.49
CA PRO A 430 10.13 14.80 -30.77
C PRO A 430 10.89 16.08 -31.13
N GLU A 431 12.06 15.93 -31.75
CA GLU A 431 12.75 17.07 -32.36
C GLU A 431 11.87 17.60 -33.49
N GLU A 432 11.62 18.91 -33.48
CA GLU A 432 10.99 19.54 -34.64
C GLU A 432 11.90 19.33 -35.84
N ASN A 433 11.39 18.72 -36.89
CA ASN A 433 12.10 18.62 -38.17
C ASN A 433 12.41 20.06 -38.61
N LYS A 434 13.71 20.42 -38.61
CA LYS A 434 14.20 21.69 -39.15
C LYS A 434 13.92 21.80 -40.64
#